data_4642e588577aa76433deefca30093358
#
_entry.id   4642e588577aa76433deefca30093358
#
_cell.length_a   1.000
_cell.length_b   1.000
_cell.length_c   1.000
_cell.angle_alpha   90.00
_cell.angle_beta   90.00
_cell.angle_gamma   90.00
#
_symmetry.space_group_name_H-M   'P 1'
#
loop_
_entity.id
_entity.type
_entity.pdbx_description
1 polymer ?
#
loop_
_entity_poly.entity_id
_entity_poly.type
_entity_poly.pdbx_seq_one_letter_code
_entity_poly.pdbx_strand_id
1 'polypeptide(L)'
;MERFGLVGLPNAGKSSLYNALTGGGALAAPYPFATKDPNIGVAKVPDDRLDRLAVMSKSKKVVHAQVEVVDIGGLVEGASTGEGLGNKFLANIREVDAIVFVLRAFEDDDVVGPSDPIEHLRIVEIELALADLETVEKRLKQTQRAAKLDKSMVAETEALQIAYDQLAEGLPLYRAGLKEDVKELLAPYYLLTNRRVLAIVNVGEDDIDSIPAKEKLISDEFNNVGDNVEVIGMCIQMEAEAAAIEDPDERKEILEGFGLGEGALFRMVRSAYHLLGLRTFLTTGEQESRAWTFRDGSTA
;
A
#
# COMPACT_ATOMS: atom_id res chain seq x y z
N MET A 1 12.76 7.56 -4.78
CA MET A 1 12.52 6.42 -3.86
C MET A 1 11.13 5.94 -4.18
N GLU A 2 10.91 4.65 -4.22
CA GLU A 2 9.59 4.09 -4.45
C GLU A 2 8.71 4.33 -3.23
N ARG A 3 7.42 4.53 -3.47
CA ARG A 3 6.46 4.91 -2.44
C ARG A 3 5.17 4.11 -2.52
N PHE A 4 4.58 3.83 -1.36
CA PHE A 4 3.22 3.32 -1.27
C PHE A 4 2.31 4.35 -0.59
N GLY A 5 1.05 4.34 -1.02
CA GLY A 5 0.03 5.23 -0.46
C GLY A 5 -0.97 4.48 0.41
N LEU A 6 -1.31 5.05 1.56
CA LEU A 6 -2.38 4.54 2.42
C LEU A 6 -3.72 5.07 1.90
N VAL A 7 -4.61 4.17 1.51
CA VAL A 7 -5.91 4.48 0.89
C VAL A 7 -7.04 3.82 1.68
N GLY A 8 -8.12 4.52 1.90
CA GLY A 8 -9.31 4.01 2.59
C GLY A 8 -10.26 5.14 2.95
N LEU A 9 -11.44 4.81 3.43
CA LEU A 9 -12.44 5.79 3.85
C LEU A 9 -11.94 6.63 5.05
N PRO A 10 -12.56 7.76 5.36
CA PRO A 10 -12.26 8.52 6.57
C PRO A 10 -12.31 7.62 7.82
N ASN A 11 -11.48 7.92 8.79
CA ASN A 11 -11.42 7.24 10.10
C ASN A 11 -11.13 5.73 10.08
N ALA A 12 -10.58 5.20 8.97
CA ALA A 12 -10.15 3.80 8.89
C ALA A 12 -8.85 3.48 9.67
N GLY A 13 -8.16 4.51 10.20
CA GLY A 13 -6.88 4.35 10.90
C GLY A 13 -5.64 4.71 10.07
N LYS A 14 -5.79 5.30 8.86
CA LYS A 14 -4.65 5.63 7.97
C LYS A 14 -3.61 6.54 8.61
N SER A 15 -4.05 7.65 9.19
CA SER A 15 -3.13 8.61 9.81
C SER A 15 -2.47 8.05 11.07
N SER A 16 -3.15 7.18 11.82
CA SER A 16 -2.55 6.45 12.95
C SER A 16 -1.47 5.49 12.46
N LEU A 17 -1.75 4.73 11.40
CA LEU A 17 -0.77 3.85 10.76
C LEU A 17 0.42 4.64 10.20
N TYR A 18 0.17 5.76 9.51
CA TYR A 18 1.23 6.65 9.01
C TYR A 18 2.13 7.14 10.14
N ASN A 19 1.55 7.60 11.24
CA ASN A 19 2.30 8.09 12.40
C ASN A 19 3.11 6.96 13.06
N ALA A 20 2.58 5.76 13.17
CA ALA A 20 3.31 4.60 13.68
C ALA A 20 4.53 4.25 12.82
N LEU A 21 4.43 4.44 11.51
CA LEU A 21 5.51 4.16 10.56
C LEU A 21 6.58 5.27 10.52
N THR A 22 6.21 6.54 10.74
CA THR A 22 7.06 7.71 10.44
C THR A 22 7.28 8.64 11.63
N GLY A 23 6.49 8.53 12.68
CA GLY A 23 6.35 9.52 13.75
C GLY A 23 7.40 9.48 14.88
N GLY A 24 8.56 8.84 14.69
CA GLY A 24 9.66 8.84 15.67
C GLY A 24 9.84 7.54 16.45
N GLY A 25 9.00 6.52 16.20
CA GLY A 25 9.14 5.19 16.81
C GLY A 25 10.20 4.30 16.11
N ALA A 26 10.19 3.02 16.44
CA ALA A 26 11.18 2.03 15.98
C ALA A 26 11.34 1.95 14.45
N LEU A 27 10.29 2.24 13.68
CA LEU A 27 10.29 2.24 12.22
C LEU A 27 10.62 3.59 11.58
N ALA A 28 10.64 4.69 12.35
CA ALA A 28 10.92 6.01 11.78
C ALA A 28 12.35 6.09 11.22
N ALA A 29 12.49 6.71 10.05
CA ALA A 29 13.77 7.00 9.44
C ALA A 29 13.96 8.51 9.24
N PRO A 30 15.19 9.02 9.37
CA PRO A 30 15.44 10.42 9.06
C PRO A 30 15.18 10.67 7.57
N TYR A 31 14.34 11.66 7.28
CA TYR A 31 14.07 12.09 5.92
C TYR A 31 15.16 13.06 5.46
N PRO A 32 15.99 12.70 4.45
CA PRO A 32 17.15 13.49 4.07
C PRO A 32 16.79 14.82 3.38
N PHE A 33 15.56 14.94 2.88
CA PHE A 33 15.07 16.16 2.25
C PHE A 33 13.78 16.57 2.95
N ALA A 34 13.81 17.69 3.67
CA ALA A 34 12.60 18.29 4.22
C ALA A 34 11.62 18.56 3.08
N THR A 35 10.66 17.66 2.87
CA THR A 35 9.62 17.87 1.86
C THR A 35 8.68 18.98 2.33
N LYS A 36 8.22 19.78 1.39
CA LYS A 36 7.14 20.74 1.62
C LYS A 36 5.77 20.05 1.76
N ASP A 37 5.73 18.74 1.51
CA ASP A 37 4.50 17.95 1.61
C ASP A 37 4.45 17.25 2.98
N PRO A 38 3.55 17.63 3.88
CA PRO A 38 3.46 17.07 5.22
C PRO A 38 2.97 15.62 5.26
N ASN A 39 2.49 15.08 4.12
CA ASN A 39 1.90 13.76 4.05
C ASN A 39 2.86 12.68 3.55
N ILE A 40 4.15 13.01 3.33
CA ILE A 40 5.17 12.04 2.92
C ILE A 40 6.14 11.81 4.06
N GLY A 41 6.29 10.56 4.46
CA GLY A 41 7.24 10.12 5.47
C GLY A 41 8.10 8.97 4.98
N VAL A 42 9.09 8.58 5.78
CA VAL A 42 9.99 7.47 5.46
C VAL A 42 9.97 6.46 6.61
N ALA A 43 9.73 5.21 6.25
CA ALA A 43 9.78 4.09 7.17
C ALA A 43 11.04 3.24 6.90
N LYS A 44 11.66 2.73 7.99
CA LYS A 44 12.71 1.71 7.92
C LYS A 44 12.07 0.36 7.59
N VAL A 45 12.74 -0.40 6.74
CA VAL A 45 12.37 -1.78 6.45
C VAL A 45 13.14 -2.70 7.41
N PRO A 46 12.47 -3.37 8.36
CA PRO A 46 13.11 -4.26 9.30
C PRO A 46 13.74 -5.46 8.58
N ASP A 47 14.97 -5.83 8.94
CA ASP A 47 15.68 -6.97 8.38
C ASP A 47 16.60 -7.62 9.43
N ASP A 48 16.12 -8.71 10.03
CA ASP A 48 16.83 -9.44 11.10
C ASP A 48 18.20 -9.97 10.62
N ARG A 49 18.39 -10.18 9.31
CA ARG A 49 19.67 -10.59 8.74
C ARG A 49 20.70 -9.48 8.89
N LEU A 50 20.29 -8.21 8.68
CA LEU A 50 21.15 -7.05 8.84
C LEU A 50 21.57 -6.88 10.31
N ASP A 51 20.63 -7.03 11.24
CA ASP A 51 20.87 -6.88 12.67
C ASP A 51 21.86 -7.97 13.16
N ARG A 52 21.66 -9.22 12.75
CA ARG A 52 22.61 -10.33 13.03
C ARG A 52 24.00 -10.09 12.45
N LEU A 53 24.09 -9.57 11.22
CA LEU A 53 25.37 -9.22 10.60
C LEU A 53 26.05 -8.06 11.33
N ALA A 54 25.30 -7.07 11.78
CA ALA A 54 25.83 -5.94 12.53
C ALA A 54 26.44 -6.38 13.88
N VAL A 55 25.76 -7.29 14.59
CA VAL A 55 26.29 -7.89 15.82
C VAL A 55 27.56 -8.69 15.55
N MET A 56 27.55 -9.54 14.51
CA MET A 56 28.72 -10.36 14.12
C MET A 56 29.96 -9.50 13.81
N SER A 57 29.77 -8.43 13.05
CA SER A 57 30.86 -7.52 12.63
C SER A 57 31.15 -6.41 13.63
N LYS A 58 30.43 -6.34 14.75
CA LYS A 58 30.52 -5.28 15.75
C LYS A 58 30.42 -3.89 15.12
N SER A 59 29.48 -3.73 14.20
CA SER A 59 29.32 -2.53 13.42
C SER A 59 28.93 -1.33 14.27
N LYS A 60 29.62 -0.20 14.07
CA LYS A 60 29.32 1.05 14.79
C LYS A 60 28.01 1.71 14.32
N LYS A 61 27.57 1.40 13.11
CA LYS A 61 26.37 1.97 12.49
C LYS A 61 25.61 0.89 11.71
N VAL A 62 24.29 0.89 11.87
CA VAL A 62 23.36 0.03 11.11
C VAL A 62 22.46 0.90 10.27
N VAL A 63 22.37 0.61 8.97
CA VAL A 63 21.56 1.37 8.02
C VAL A 63 20.60 0.42 7.32
N HIS A 64 19.35 0.47 7.74
CA HIS A 64 18.25 -0.29 7.14
C HIS A 64 17.86 0.28 5.77
N ALA A 65 17.26 -0.56 4.93
CA ALA A 65 16.53 -0.08 3.75
C ALA A 65 15.37 0.82 4.17
N GLN A 66 14.92 1.67 3.26
CA GLN A 66 13.88 2.65 3.53
C GLN A 66 12.86 2.66 2.40
N VAL A 67 11.62 3.03 2.74
CA VAL A 67 10.51 3.18 1.78
C VAL A 67 9.73 4.43 2.13
N GLU A 68 9.26 5.16 1.11
CA GLU A 68 8.36 6.30 1.32
C GLU A 68 6.93 5.83 1.56
N VAL A 69 6.30 6.47 2.54
CA VAL A 69 4.90 6.27 2.91
C VAL A 69 4.15 7.57 2.69
N VAL A 70 3.02 7.51 2.01
CA VAL A 70 2.18 8.67 1.73
C VAL A 70 0.83 8.51 2.44
N ASP A 71 0.49 9.42 3.35
CA ASP A 71 -0.87 9.51 3.89
C ASP A 71 -1.76 10.20 2.86
N ILE A 72 -2.46 9.40 2.09
CA ILE A 72 -3.43 9.90 1.11
C ILE A 72 -4.75 10.06 1.84
N GLY A 73 -5.15 11.28 2.16
CA GLY A 73 -6.35 11.61 2.92
C GLY A 73 -7.56 10.69 2.66
N GLY A 74 -8.61 10.76 3.48
CA GLY A 74 -9.76 9.86 3.33
C GLY A 74 -10.49 10.03 2.01
N LEU A 75 -10.78 8.93 1.32
CA LEU A 75 -11.69 8.91 0.18
C LEU A 75 -13.10 9.21 0.68
N VAL A 76 -13.74 10.18 0.07
CA VAL A 76 -15.16 10.49 0.34
C VAL A 76 -15.96 9.89 -0.83
N GLU A 77 -17.07 9.24 -0.54
CA GLU A 77 -18.02 8.75 -1.55
C GLU A 77 -18.39 9.88 -2.52
N GLY A 78 -18.37 9.59 -3.83
CA GLY A 78 -18.55 10.60 -4.88
C GLY A 78 -17.29 11.40 -5.22
N ALA A 79 -16.11 10.99 -4.76
CA ALA A 79 -14.85 11.67 -5.07
C ALA A 79 -14.51 11.68 -6.56
N SER A 80 -14.94 10.65 -7.30
CA SER A 80 -14.74 10.53 -8.75
C SER A 80 -15.61 11.49 -9.57
N THR A 81 -16.77 11.91 -9.04
CA THR A 81 -17.72 12.79 -9.71
C THR A 81 -17.74 14.21 -9.17
N GLY A 82 -17.03 14.48 -8.05
CA GLY A 82 -17.02 15.75 -7.34
C GLY A 82 -15.95 16.72 -7.83
N GLU A 83 -16.24 18.02 -7.74
CA GLU A 83 -15.25 19.09 -7.94
C GLU A 83 -14.42 19.29 -6.66
N GLY A 84 -13.10 19.43 -6.79
CA GLY A 84 -12.22 19.92 -5.73
C GLY A 84 -11.45 18.84 -4.95
N LEU A 85 -11.88 18.45 -3.75
CA LEU A 85 -11.13 17.58 -2.85
C LEU A 85 -10.92 16.16 -3.40
N GLY A 86 -11.92 15.60 -4.10
CA GLY A 86 -11.81 14.29 -4.74
C GLY A 86 -10.73 14.23 -5.81
N ASN A 87 -10.64 15.24 -6.67
CA ASN A 87 -9.61 15.32 -7.71
C ASN A 87 -8.20 15.42 -7.12
N LYS A 88 -8.00 16.12 -6.02
CA LYS A 88 -6.71 16.20 -5.32
C LYS A 88 -6.32 14.86 -4.72
N PHE A 89 -7.27 14.15 -4.11
CA PHE A 89 -7.09 12.81 -3.58
C PHE A 89 -6.64 11.83 -4.69
N LEU A 90 -7.37 11.78 -5.81
CA LEU A 90 -7.03 10.90 -6.93
C LEU A 90 -5.68 11.27 -7.58
N ALA A 91 -5.32 12.56 -7.61
CA ALA A 91 -4.00 13.00 -8.06
C ALA A 91 -2.87 12.46 -7.16
N ASN A 92 -3.05 12.51 -5.83
CA ASN A 92 -2.05 11.97 -4.89
C ASN A 92 -1.88 10.45 -5.05
N ILE A 93 -2.96 9.69 -5.30
CA ILE A 93 -2.84 8.24 -5.56
C ILE A 93 -2.05 7.99 -6.86
N ARG A 94 -2.16 8.84 -7.88
CA ARG A 94 -1.40 8.66 -9.12
C ARG A 94 0.12 8.78 -8.95
N GLU A 95 0.56 9.40 -7.87
CA GLU A 95 1.99 9.62 -7.58
C GLU A 95 2.66 8.45 -6.84
N VAL A 96 1.89 7.47 -6.33
CA VAL A 96 2.46 6.32 -5.61
C VAL A 96 2.63 5.10 -6.53
N ASP A 97 3.56 4.21 -6.19
CA ASP A 97 3.89 3.02 -6.99
C ASP A 97 3.06 1.79 -6.57
N ALA A 98 2.54 1.77 -5.34
CA ALA A 98 1.65 0.74 -4.82
C ALA A 98 0.60 1.34 -3.88
N ILE A 99 -0.50 0.63 -3.70
CA ILE A 99 -1.59 1.01 -2.81
C ILE A 99 -1.65 0.04 -1.63
N VAL A 100 -1.78 0.60 -0.43
CA VAL A 100 -2.10 -0.15 0.79
C VAL A 100 -3.49 0.28 1.23
N PHE A 101 -4.47 -0.60 1.03
CA PHE A 101 -5.80 -0.38 1.56
C PHE A 101 -5.80 -0.50 3.07
N VAL A 102 -6.44 0.46 3.76
CA VAL A 102 -6.71 0.40 5.19
C VAL A 102 -8.22 0.28 5.38
N LEU A 103 -8.66 -0.92 5.72
CA LEU A 103 -10.07 -1.29 5.83
C LEU A 103 -10.48 -1.30 7.28
N ARG A 104 -11.52 -0.54 7.63
CA ARG A 104 -12.09 -0.53 8.96
C ARG A 104 -12.88 -1.81 9.21
N ALA A 105 -12.59 -2.48 10.31
CA ALA A 105 -13.25 -3.69 10.77
C ALA A 105 -13.55 -3.64 12.28
N PHE A 106 -13.80 -2.45 12.82
CA PHE A 106 -14.17 -2.20 14.21
C PHE A 106 -15.40 -1.28 14.27
N GLU A 107 -16.17 -1.42 15.34
CA GLU A 107 -17.30 -0.54 15.65
C GLU A 107 -16.83 0.58 16.56
N ASP A 108 -17.32 1.79 16.34
CA ASP A 108 -17.08 2.97 17.16
C ASP A 108 -18.22 3.95 16.90
N ASP A 109 -18.98 4.25 17.94
CA ASP A 109 -20.18 5.10 17.88
C ASP A 109 -19.87 6.55 17.46
N ASP A 110 -18.65 7.00 17.69
CA ASP A 110 -18.17 8.35 17.31
C ASP A 110 -17.66 8.42 15.85
N VAL A 111 -17.55 7.26 15.16
CA VAL A 111 -17.00 7.17 13.82
C VAL A 111 -18.08 6.86 12.78
N VAL A 112 -18.37 7.83 11.94
CA VAL A 112 -19.34 7.69 10.83
C VAL A 112 -18.75 6.83 9.71
N GLY A 113 -19.58 5.97 9.12
CA GLY A 113 -19.22 5.12 7.98
C GLY A 113 -19.24 3.62 8.31
N PRO A 114 -19.08 2.75 7.29
CA PRO A 114 -19.20 1.31 7.46
C PRO A 114 -18.11 0.76 8.39
N SER A 115 -18.49 -0.22 9.24
CA SER A 115 -17.58 -1.05 10.04
C SER A 115 -17.31 -2.40 9.39
N ASP A 116 -18.04 -2.75 8.32
CA ASP A 116 -17.79 -3.94 7.52
C ASP A 116 -16.63 -3.69 6.54
N PRO A 117 -15.52 -4.43 6.65
CA PRO A 117 -14.36 -4.24 5.78
C PRO A 117 -14.63 -4.59 4.30
N ILE A 118 -15.60 -5.45 3.98
CA ILE A 118 -16.00 -5.73 2.59
C ILE A 118 -16.72 -4.53 1.98
N GLU A 119 -17.68 -3.95 2.72
CA GLU A 119 -18.38 -2.75 2.27
C GLU A 119 -17.41 -1.59 2.08
N HIS A 120 -16.49 -1.41 3.04
CA HIS A 120 -15.43 -0.42 2.96
C HIS A 120 -14.57 -0.60 1.69
N LEU A 121 -14.13 -1.83 1.42
CA LEU A 121 -13.33 -2.15 0.23
C LEU A 121 -14.10 -1.83 -1.06
N ARG A 122 -15.36 -2.24 -1.16
CA ARG A 122 -16.21 -2.01 -2.34
C ARG A 122 -16.41 -0.54 -2.66
N ILE A 123 -16.65 0.30 -1.64
CA ILE A 123 -16.80 1.75 -1.84
C ILE A 123 -15.49 2.32 -2.43
N VAL A 124 -14.34 1.96 -1.86
CA VAL A 124 -13.04 2.44 -2.36
C VAL A 124 -12.79 1.96 -3.79
N GLU A 125 -13.04 0.69 -4.08
CA GLU A 125 -12.83 0.10 -5.41
C GLU A 125 -13.69 0.75 -6.49
N ILE A 126 -14.95 1.03 -6.19
CA ILE A 126 -15.88 1.71 -7.12
C ILE A 126 -15.35 3.10 -7.49
N GLU A 127 -14.92 3.89 -6.51
CA GLU A 127 -14.40 5.23 -6.76
C GLU A 127 -13.11 5.21 -7.61
N LEU A 128 -12.19 4.28 -7.35
CA LEU A 128 -10.98 4.12 -8.14
C LEU A 128 -11.31 3.66 -9.57
N ALA A 129 -12.23 2.70 -9.73
CA ALA A 129 -12.62 2.19 -11.03
C ALA A 129 -13.34 3.26 -11.89
N LEU A 130 -14.22 4.06 -11.30
CA LEU A 130 -14.89 5.17 -11.99
C LEU A 130 -13.89 6.23 -12.47
N ALA A 131 -12.90 6.60 -11.65
CA ALA A 131 -11.86 7.56 -12.02
C ALA A 131 -10.98 7.05 -13.19
N ASP A 132 -10.68 5.75 -13.18
CA ASP A 132 -9.92 5.12 -14.25
C ASP A 132 -10.76 4.97 -15.51
N LEU A 133 -12.05 4.62 -15.41
CA LEU A 133 -12.97 4.50 -16.52
C LEU A 133 -13.05 5.81 -17.33
N GLU A 134 -13.18 6.96 -16.66
CA GLU A 134 -13.15 8.27 -17.30
C GLU A 134 -11.84 8.51 -18.07
N THR A 135 -10.72 8.17 -17.44
CA THR A 135 -9.40 8.31 -18.05
C THR A 135 -9.25 7.41 -19.28
N VAL A 136 -9.62 6.14 -19.16
CA VAL A 136 -9.52 5.13 -20.22
C VAL A 136 -10.45 5.45 -21.37
N GLU A 137 -11.71 5.84 -21.12
CA GLU A 137 -12.66 6.21 -22.15
C GLU A 137 -12.14 7.36 -23.04
N LYS A 138 -11.57 8.38 -22.41
CA LYS A 138 -10.99 9.53 -23.12
C LYS A 138 -9.79 9.11 -23.97
N ARG A 139 -8.90 8.28 -23.45
CA ARG A 139 -7.70 7.80 -24.14
C ARG A 139 -8.05 6.84 -25.26
N LEU A 140 -8.94 5.90 -25.02
CA LEU A 140 -9.40 4.93 -26.02
C LEU A 140 -9.96 5.62 -27.27
N LYS A 141 -10.80 6.65 -27.13
CA LYS A 141 -11.30 7.45 -28.25
C LYS A 141 -10.19 8.12 -29.06
N GLN A 142 -9.09 8.52 -28.42
CA GLN A 142 -7.93 9.13 -29.09
C GLN A 142 -7.09 8.09 -29.82
N THR A 143 -6.75 6.97 -29.16
CA THR A 143 -5.91 5.91 -29.74
C THR A 143 -6.62 5.18 -30.86
N GLN A 144 -7.93 4.94 -30.80
CA GLN A 144 -8.74 4.36 -31.88
C GLN A 144 -8.68 5.19 -33.17
N ARG A 145 -8.60 6.52 -33.06
CA ARG A 145 -8.41 7.39 -34.23
C ARG A 145 -6.99 7.32 -34.78
N ALA A 146 -5.98 7.31 -33.89
CA ALA A 146 -4.57 7.20 -34.26
C ALA A 146 -4.26 5.85 -34.92
N ALA A 147 -4.77 4.75 -34.39
CA ALA A 147 -4.55 3.39 -34.91
C ALA A 147 -5.04 3.18 -36.36
N LYS A 148 -5.99 4.00 -36.83
CA LYS A 148 -6.40 3.99 -38.24
C LYS A 148 -5.31 4.48 -39.19
N LEU A 149 -4.40 5.31 -38.70
CA LEU A 149 -3.32 5.93 -39.46
C LEU A 149 -1.95 5.31 -39.14
N ASP A 150 -1.77 4.84 -37.92
CA ASP A 150 -0.53 4.25 -37.40
C ASP A 150 -0.77 2.90 -36.76
N LYS A 151 -0.30 1.84 -37.42
CA LYS A 151 -0.43 0.46 -36.93
C LYS A 151 0.28 0.16 -35.62
N SER A 152 1.29 0.98 -35.24
CA SER A 152 1.99 0.82 -33.96
C SER A 152 1.10 1.06 -32.76
N MET A 153 0.01 1.81 -32.93
CA MET A 153 -0.98 2.12 -31.87
C MET A 153 -2.02 1.01 -31.65
N VAL A 154 -2.01 -0.07 -32.44
CA VAL A 154 -3.04 -1.12 -32.36
C VAL A 154 -2.97 -1.84 -31.01
N ALA A 155 -1.79 -2.31 -30.59
CA ALA A 155 -1.62 -3.05 -29.33
C ALA A 155 -2.04 -2.20 -28.10
N GLU A 156 -1.68 -0.93 -28.08
CA GLU A 156 -2.06 0.01 -27.04
C GLU A 156 -3.58 0.25 -27.01
N THR A 157 -4.19 0.37 -28.21
CA THR A 157 -5.66 0.52 -28.32
C THR A 157 -6.41 -0.72 -27.82
N GLU A 158 -5.90 -1.92 -28.11
CA GLU A 158 -6.45 -3.18 -27.63
C GLU A 158 -6.34 -3.29 -26.10
N ALA A 159 -5.17 -2.92 -25.52
CA ALA A 159 -4.98 -2.88 -24.08
C ALA A 159 -5.98 -1.91 -23.40
N LEU A 160 -6.18 -0.71 -23.96
CA LEU A 160 -7.15 0.25 -23.46
C LEU A 160 -8.60 -0.24 -23.61
N GLN A 161 -8.92 -1.00 -24.69
CA GLN A 161 -10.24 -1.60 -24.85
C GLN A 161 -10.50 -2.65 -23.76
N ILE A 162 -9.51 -3.53 -23.49
CA ILE A 162 -9.62 -4.52 -22.40
C ILE A 162 -9.84 -3.81 -21.07
N ALA A 163 -9.07 -2.77 -20.77
CA ALA A 163 -9.24 -1.99 -19.54
C ALA A 163 -10.62 -1.34 -19.44
N TYR A 164 -11.11 -0.77 -20.54
CA TYR A 164 -12.44 -0.17 -20.60
C TYR A 164 -13.53 -1.19 -20.27
N ASP A 165 -13.48 -2.37 -20.89
CA ASP A 165 -14.50 -3.40 -20.73
C ASP A 165 -14.57 -3.88 -19.26
N GLN A 166 -13.42 -4.08 -18.61
CA GLN A 166 -13.36 -4.47 -17.19
C GLN A 166 -13.88 -3.37 -16.25
N LEU A 167 -13.41 -2.13 -16.45
CA LEU A 167 -13.81 -1.01 -15.62
C LEU A 167 -15.30 -0.64 -15.80
N ALA A 168 -15.85 -0.81 -17.00
CA ALA A 168 -17.28 -0.59 -17.27
C ALA A 168 -18.19 -1.59 -16.55
N GLU A 169 -17.67 -2.79 -16.24
CA GLU A 169 -18.33 -3.78 -15.39
C GLU A 169 -18.12 -3.52 -13.89
N GLY A 170 -17.39 -2.45 -13.54
CA GLY A 170 -17.06 -2.09 -12.16
C GLY A 170 -15.90 -2.92 -11.57
N LEU A 171 -15.15 -3.66 -12.40
CA LEU A 171 -14.04 -4.51 -11.94
C LEU A 171 -12.73 -3.72 -11.98
N PRO A 172 -12.04 -3.51 -10.83
CA PRO A 172 -10.71 -2.92 -10.79
C PRO A 172 -9.69 -3.77 -11.57
N LEU A 173 -8.74 -3.14 -12.27
CA LEU A 173 -7.81 -3.84 -13.16
C LEU A 173 -6.92 -4.86 -12.45
N TYR A 174 -6.53 -4.63 -11.19
CA TYR A 174 -5.75 -5.59 -10.40
C TYR A 174 -6.54 -6.88 -10.07
N ARG A 175 -7.87 -6.85 -10.17
CA ARG A 175 -8.74 -8.04 -10.04
C ARG A 175 -9.01 -8.73 -11.38
N ALA A 176 -8.75 -8.06 -12.51
CA ALA A 176 -9.13 -8.53 -13.84
C ALA A 176 -8.23 -9.65 -14.41
N GLY A 177 -7.17 -10.07 -13.69
CA GLY A 177 -6.24 -11.10 -14.16
C GLY A 177 -5.54 -10.74 -15.48
N LEU A 178 -5.24 -9.45 -15.68
CA LEU A 178 -4.61 -8.96 -16.90
C LEU A 178 -3.21 -9.57 -17.08
N LYS A 179 -2.86 -9.90 -18.33
CA LYS A 179 -1.51 -10.32 -18.67
C LYS A 179 -0.52 -9.18 -18.46
N GLU A 180 0.74 -9.52 -18.17
CA GLU A 180 1.77 -8.53 -17.87
C GLU A 180 2.04 -7.57 -19.04
N ASP A 181 2.02 -8.07 -20.27
CA ASP A 181 2.15 -7.25 -21.49
C ASP A 181 1.04 -6.19 -21.60
N VAL A 182 -0.20 -6.53 -21.22
CA VAL A 182 -1.30 -5.57 -21.16
C VAL A 182 -1.08 -4.54 -20.05
N LYS A 183 -0.66 -4.98 -18.85
CA LYS A 183 -0.35 -4.09 -17.72
C LYS A 183 0.74 -3.09 -18.08
N GLU A 184 1.80 -3.55 -18.80
CA GLU A 184 2.90 -2.70 -19.27
C GLU A 184 2.41 -1.65 -20.29
N LEU A 185 1.55 -2.04 -21.25
CA LEU A 185 0.96 -1.11 -22.21
C LEU A 185 0.07 -0.05 -21.55
N LEU A 186 -0.55 -0.38 -20.41
CA LEU A 186 -1.38 0.53 -19.63
C LEU A 186 -0.57 1.42 -18.67
N ALA A 187 0.68 1.08 -18.36
CA ALA A 187 1.52 1.80 -17.38
C ALA A 187 1.64 3.32 -17.67
N PRO A 188 1.79 3.80 -18.94
CA PRO A 188 1.89 5.23 -19.24
C PRO A 188 0.65 6.05 -18.87
N TYR A 189 -0.48 5.40 -18.60
CA TYR A 189 -1.73 6.09 -18.27
C TYR A 189 -1.92 6.35 -16.79
N TYR A 190 -1.03 5.82 -15.93
CA TYR A 190 -1.05 6.01 -14.47
C TYR A 190 -2.41 5.66 -13.85
N LEU A 191 -3.02 4.56 -14.34
CA LEU A 191 -4.30 4.09 -13.84
C LEU A 191 -4.17 3.65 -12.38
N LEU A 192 -5.14 4.04 -11.56
CA LEU A 192 -5.18 3.79 -10.11
C LEU A 192 -5.33 2.30 -9.83
N THR A 193 -6.18 1.63 -10.61
CA THR A 193 -6.47 0.21 -10.46
C THR A 193 -5.49 -0.72 -11.19
N ASN A 194 -4.53 -0.19 -11.97
CA ASN A 194 -3.42 -0.96 -12.58
C ASN A 194 -2.17 -0.98 -11.67
N ARG A 195 -2.34 -0.81 -10.36
CA ARG A 195 -1.26 -0.83 -9.38
C ARG A 195 -1.31 -2.10 -8.55
N ARG A 196 -0.16 -2.46 -7.97
CA ARG A 196 -0.08 -3.53 -6.99
C ARG A 196 -0.74 -3.09 -5.69
N VAL A 197 -1.43 -4.00 -5.02
CA VAL A 197 -2.21 -3.71 -3.83
C VAL A 197 -1.86 -4.66 -2.67
N LEU A 198 -1.95 -4.13 -1.45
CA LEU A 198 -1.89 -4.82 -0.18
C LEU A 198 -3.11 -4.34 0.64
N ALA A 199 -3.74 -5.20 1.43
CA ALA A 199 -4.83 -4.81 2.28
C ALA A 199 -4.49 -4.97 3.77
N ILE A 200 -4.82 -3.94 4.56
CA ILE A 200 -4.76 -3.96 6.01
C ILE A 200 -6.20 -3.98 6.54
N VAL A 201 -6.51 -4.95 7.38
CA VAL A 201 -7.79 -5.04 8.08
C VAL A 201 -7.58 -4.54 9.51
N ASN A 202 -8.09 -3.35 9.80
CA ASN A 202 -7.92 -2.70 11.10
C ASN A 202 -9.06 -3.09 12.04
N VAL A 203 -8.76 -3.88 13.06
CA VAL A 203 -9.70 -4.29 14.11
C VAL A 203 -9.59 -3.41 15.36
N GLY A 204 -10.62 -3.41 16.20
CA GLY A 204 -10.59 -2.78 17.52
C GLY A 204 -9.84 -3.62 18.54
N GLU A 205 -9.56 -3.03 19.69
CA GLU A 205 -8.87 -3.70 20.81
C GLU A 205 -9.65 -4.90 21.35
N ASP A 206 -10.97 -4.79 21.39
CA ASP A 206 -11.85 -5.85 21.89
C ASP A 206 -12.04 -7.00 20.87
N ASP A 207 -11.58 -6.82 19.63
CA ASP A 207 -11.80 -7.73 18.50
C ASP A 207 -10.51 -8.41 18.00
N ILE A 208 -9.41 -8.34 18.75
CA ILE A 208 -8.10 -8.88 18.34
C ILE A 208 -8.17 -10.36 17.97
N ASP A 209 -8.93 -11.15 18.73
CA ASP A 209 -9.15 -12.57 18.45
C ASP A 209 -9.84 -12.84 17.09
N SER A 210 -10.51 -11.83 16.52
CA SER A 210 -11.18 -11.92 15.22
C SER A 210 -10.23 -11.72 14.02
N ILE A 211 -8.99 -11.28 14.25
CA ILE A 211 -8.00 -10.98 13.17
C ILE A 211 -7.91 -12.11 12.14
N PRO A 212 -7.67 -13.40 12.51
CA PRO A 212 -7.52 -14.46 11.52
C PRO A 212 -8.77 -14.68 10.67
N ALA A 213 -9.96 -14.53 11.27
CA ALA A 213 -11.23 -14.67 10.57
C ALA A 213 -11.46 -13.52 9.58
N LYS A 214 -11.14 -12.28 9.99
CA LYS A 214 -11.29 -11.08 9.15
C LYS A 214 -10.23 -11.02 8.04
N GLU A 215 -8.98 -11.44 8.30
CA GLU A 215 -7.96 -11.63 7.26
C GLU A 215 -8.45 -12.61 6.19
N LYS A 216 -8.95 -13.77 6.62
CA LYS A 216 -9.48 -14.79 5.70
C LYS A 216 -10.65 -14.26 4.89
N LEU A 217 -11.59 -13.57 5.51
CA LEU A 217 -12.77 -13.00 4.86
C LEU A 217 -12.37 -12.07 3.69
N ILE A 218 -11.43 -11.16 3.94
CA ILE A 218 -10.95 -10.22 2.91
C ILE A 218 -10.05 -10.92 1.89
N SER A 219 -9.24 -11.88 2.30
CA SER A 219 -8.43 -12.70 1.38
C SER A 219 -9.31 -13.49 0.42
N ASP A 220 -10.40 -14.10 0.91
CA ASP A 220 -11.36 -14.82 0.07
C ASP A 220 -12.06 -13.87 -0.93
N GLU A 221 -12.36 -12.63 -0.53
CA GLU A 221 -12.95 -11.61 -1.40
C GLU A 221 -12.01 -11.22 -2.55
N PHE A 222 -10.69 -11.12 -2.30
CA PHE A 222 -9.69 -10.86 -3.34
C PHE A 222 -9.40 -12.07 -4.22
N ASN A 223 -9.33 -13.28 -3.66
CA ASN A 223 -8.92 -14.49 -4.36
C ASN A 223 -9.96 -15.03 -5.36
N ASN A 224 -11.19 -14.53 -5.32
CA ASN A 224 -12.23 -14.93 -6.26
C ASN A 224 -11.95 -14.46 -7.69
N VAL A 225 -11.10 -13.43 -7.88
CA VAL A 225 -10.76 -12.87 -9.20
C VAL A 225 -9.39 -12.17 -9.13
N GLY A 226 -8.41 -12.62 -9.91
CA GLY A 226 -7.20 -11.84 -10.16
C GLY A 226 -5.91 -12.26 -9.43
N ASP A 227 -5.00 -11.32 -9.26
CA ASP A 227 -3.69 -11.54 -8.61
C ASP A 227 -3.86 -11.77 -7.10
N ASN A 228 -3.01 -12.64 -6.50
CA ASN A 228 -3.00 -12.84 -5.06
C ASN A 228 -2.66 -11.53 -4.33
N VAL A 229 -3.65 -10.96 -3.66
CA VAL A 229 -3.47 -9.79 -2.79
C VAL A 229 -3.14 -10.29 -1.38
N GLU A 230 -2.02 -9.84 -0.82
CA GLU A 230 -1.72 -10.11 0.59
C GLU A 230 -2.66 -9.28 1.48
N VAL A 231 -3.21 -9.94 2.50
CA VAL A 231 -4.07 -9.30 3.51
C VAL A 231 -3.42 -9.48 4.87
N ILE A 232 -3.35 -8.39 5.64
CA ILE A 232 -2.78 -8.38 6.99
C ILE A 232 -3.79 -7.74 7.93
N GLY A 233 -4.25 -8.51 8.91
CA GLY A 233 -5.07 -7.99 10.00
C GLY A 233 -4.19 -7.44 11.13
N MET A 234 -4.62 -6.35 11.74
CA MET A 234 -3.94 -5.75 12.89
C MET A 234 -4.88 -4.84 13.67
N CYS A 235 -4.56 -4.60 14.93
CA CYS A 235 -5.10 -3.49 15.68
C CYS A 235 -4.11 -2.32 15.57
N ILE A 236 -4.39 -1.36 14.68
CA ILE A 236 -3.45 -0.26 14.39
C ILE A 236 -3.15 0.56 15.63
N GLN A 237 -4.11 0.72 16.54
CA GLN A 237 -3.92 1.48 17.77
C GLN A 237 -2.85 0.83 18.64
N MET A 238 -3.00 -0.46 18.94
CA MET A 238 -2.06 -1.20 19.79
C MET A 238 -0.67 -1.32 19.14
N GLU A 239 -0.63 -1.54 17.84
CA GLU A 239 0.61 -1.58 17.07
C GLU A 239 1.33 -0.22 17.09
N ALA A 240 0.59 0.89 17.03
CA ALA A 240 1.16 2.23 17.10
C ALA A 240 1.72 2.54 18.49
N GLU A 241 1.03 2.15 19.55
CA GLU A 241 1.50 2.30 20.94
C GLU A 241 2.78 1.47 21.16
N ALA A 242 2.79 0.22 20.72
CA ALA A 242 3.97 -0.64 20.80
C ALA A 242 5.14 -0.12 19.97
N ALA A 243 4.90 0.43 18.77
CA ALA A 243 5.94 0.97 17.92
C ALA A 243 6.66 2.20 18.51
N ALA A 244 6.04 2.90 19.46
CA ALA A 244 6.67 3.99 20.19
C ALA A 244 7.73 3.51 21.21
N ILE A 245 7.72 2.23 21.57
CA ILE A 245 8.68 1.63 22.51
C ILE A 245 9.97 1.31 21.76
N GLU A 246 11.09 1.87 22.20
CA GLU A 246 12.40 1.68 21.55
C GLU A 246 13.00 0.30 21.84
N ASP A 247 12.80 -0.23 23.07
CA ASP A 247 13.32 -1.52 23.49
C ASP A 247 12.54 -2.65 22.79
N PRO A 248 13.21 -3.52 22.00
CA PRO A 248 12.54 -4.58 21.26
C PRO A 248 11.92 -5.66 22.15
N ASP A 249 12.55 -5.95 23.30
CA ASP A 249 12.05 -7.00 24.21
C ASP A 249 10.82 -6.51 24.96
N GLU A 250 10.83 -5.27 25.45
CA GLU A 250 9.67 -4.63 26.08
C GLU A 250 8.50 -4.52 25.11
N ARG A 251 8.77 -4.09 23.87
CA ARG A 251 7.74 -4.01 22.83
C ARG A 251 7.10 -5.37 22.56
N LYS A 252 7.93 -6.42 22.45
CA LYS A 252 7.46 -7.78 22.21
C LYS A 252 6.59 -8.28 23.38
N GLU A 253 7.01 -8.06 24.62
CA GLU A 253 6.26 -8.45 25.83
C GLU A 253 4.87 -7.79 25.85
N ILE A 254 4.78 -6.52 25.48
CA ILE A 254 3.52 -5.79 25.42
C ILE A 254 2.61 -6.35 24.31
N LEU A 255 3.12 -6.56 23.10
CA LEU A 255 2.32 -7.13 22.00
C LEU A 255 1.84 -8.54 22.32
N GLU A 256 2.69 -9.39 22.91
CA GLU A 256 2.31 -10.73 23.37
C GLU A 256 1.25 -10.66 24.48
N GLY A 257 1.33 -9.69 25.40
CA GLY A 257 0.35 -9.45 26.45
C GLY A 257 -1.04 -9.11 25.90
N PHE A 258 -1.11 -8.48 24.74
CA PHE A 258 -2.37 -8.19 24.04
C PHE A 258 -2.81 -9.30 23.06
N GLY A 259 -2.08 -10.40 22.96
CA GLY A 259 -2.41 -11.48 22.03
C GLY A 259 -2.00 -11.21 20.57
N LEU A 260 -1.23 -10.16 20.31
CA LEU A 260 -0.77 -9.77 18.97
C LEU A 260 0.54 -10.47 18.53
N GLY A 261 1.11 -11.32 19.40
CA GLY A 261 2.36 -12.03 19.11
C GLY A 261 3.54 -11.09 18.87
N GLU A 262 4.22 -11.23 17.73
CA GLU A 262 5.33 -10.34 17.36
C GLU A 262 4.88 -9.02 16.74
N GLY A 263 3.55 -8.82 16.59
CA GLY A 263 2.96 -7.68 15.89
C GLY A 263 2.95 -7.80 14.37
N ALA A 264 2.09 -7.06 13.74
CA ALA A 264 1.88 -7.10 12.28
C ALA A 264 2.53 -5.91 11.56
N LEU A 265 2.86 -4.82 12.27
CA LEU A 265 3.35 -3.58 11.67
C LEU A 265 4.68 -3.78 10.91
N PHE A 266 5.63 -4.53 11.50
CA PHE A 266 6.91 -4.84 10.84
C PHE A 266 6.74 -5.76 9.63
N ARG A 267 5.82 -6.72 9.71
CA ARG A 267 5.45 -7.58 8.58
C ARG A 267 4.85 -6.73 7.46
N MET A 268 3.95 -5.82 7.77
CA MET A 268 3.31 -4.92 6.81
C MET A 268 4.33 -4.09 6.03
N VAL A 269 5.32 -3.49 6.69
CA VAL A 269 6.37 -2.71 6.01
C VAL A 269 7.20 -3.58 5.06
N ARG A 270 7.56 -4.79 5.47
CA ARG A 270 8.27 -5.75 4.60
C ARG A 270 7.44 -6.16 3.40
N SER A 271 6.15 -6.45 3.61
CA SER A 271 5.22 -6.80 2.54
C SER A 271 5.05 -5.66 1.54
N ALA A 272 4.85 -4.43 2.02
CA ALA A 272 4.76 -3.24 1.17
C ALA A 272 6.06 -3.00 0.37
N TYR A 273 7.23 -3.20 0.98
CA TYR A 273 8.52 -3.10 0.31
C TYR A 273 8.66 -4.15 -0.82
N HIS A 274 8.28 -5.40 -0.56
CA HIS A 274 8.29 -6.45 -1.58
C HIS A 274 7.25 -6.22 -2.67
N LEU A 275 6.07 -5.68 -2.31
CA LEU A 275 5.03 -5.30 -3.25
C LEU A 275 5.53 -4.30 -4.30
N LEU A 276 6.40 -3.38 -3.89
CA LEU A 276 7.07 -2.44 -4.79
C LEU A 276 8.12 -3.09 -5.71
N GLY A 277 8.33 -4.41 -5.62
CA GLY A 277 9.35 -5.13 -6.37
C GLY A 277 10.76 -4.87 -5.87
N LEU A 278 10.90 -4.42 -4.63
CA LEU A 278 12.19 -4.11 -4.02
C LEU A 278 12.76 -5.31 -3.28
N ARG A 279 14.08 -5.44 -3.34
CA ARG A 279 14.88 -6.44 -2.63
C ARG A 279 16.09 -5.77 -1.99
N THR A 280 16.70 -6.46 -1.03
CA THR A 280 17.91 -5.98 -0.36
C THR A 280 19.06 -6.95 -0.55
N PHE A 281 20.26 -6.40 -0.79
CA PHE A 281 21.51 -7.08 -0.46
C PHE A 281 22.21 -6.35 0.69
N LEU A 282 23.02 -7.07 1.45
CA LEU A 282 23.60 -6.60 2.69
C LEU A 282 25.11 -6.52 2.57
N THR A 283 25.68 -5.45 3.10
CA THR A 283 27.12 -5.32 3.32
C THR A 283 27.37 -5.15 4.81
N THR A 284 28.46 -5.72 5.32
CA THR A 284 28.79 -5.62 6.73
C THR A 284 30.29 -5.39 6.93
N GLY A 285 30.63 -4.63 7.95
CA GLY A 285 31.98 -4.31 8.38
C GLY A 285 31.97 -3.57 9.71
N GLU A 286 33.12 -3.36 10.30
CA GLU A 286 33.25 -2.71 11.62
C GLU A 286 32.71 -1.28 11.67
N GLN A 287 32.76 -0.55 10.54
CA GLN A 287 32.29 0.83 10.50
C GLN A 287 30.78 0.89 10.29
N GLU A 288 30.26 0.06 9.38
CA GLU A 288 28.86 0.09 9.00
C GLU A 288 28.37 -1.28 8.51
N SER A 289 27.17 -1.67 8.91
CA SER A 289 26.33 -2.66 8.25
C SER A 289 25.18 -1.97 7.55
N ARG A 290 24.94 -2.30 6.27
CA ARG A 290 23.94 -1.61 5.46
C ARG A 290 23.13 -2.56 4.59
N ALA A 291 21.82 -2.30 4.50
CA ALA A 291 20.93 -2.86 3.50
C ALA A 291 20.87 -1.93 2.28
N TRP A 292 21.16 -2.48 1.11
CA TRP A 292 21.08 -1.78 -0.17
C TRP A 292 19.85 -2.23 -0.93
N THR A 293 19.08 -1.28 -1.43
CA THR A 293 17.87 -1.56 -2.19
C THR A 293 18.18 -1.74 -3.67
N PHE A 294 17.55 -2.74 -4.31
CA PHE A 294 17.54 -2.93 -5.75
C PHE A 294 16.16 -3.43 -6.20
N ARG A 295 15.84 -3.26 -7.47
CA ARG A 295 14.61 -3.81 -8.05
C ARG A 295 14.79 -5.28 -8.39
N ASP A 296 13.77 -6.09 -8.13
CA ASP A 296 13.74 -7.49 -8.52
C ASP A 296 13.98 -7.63 -10.04
N GLY A 297 14.78 -8.63 -10.43
CA GLY A 297 15.20 -8.81 -11.83
C GLY A 297 16.34 -7.89 -12.31
N SER A 298 16.85 -6.96 -11.48
CA SER A 298 18.02 -6.17 -11.83
C SER A 298 19.28 -7.04 -11.90
N THR A 299 20.14 -6.77 -12.88
CA THR A 299 21.48 -7.37 -12.98
C THR A 299 22.52 -6.45 -12.32
N ALA A 300 23.59 -7.07 -11.78
CA ALA A 300 24.72 -6.36 -11.16
C ALA A 300 25.57 -5.63 -12.21
#